data_bb93a45e4111d83ef758368e863b9aae
#
_entry.id   bb93a45e4111d83ef758368e863b9aae
#
_cell.length_a   1.000
_cell.length_b   1.000
_cell.length_c   1.000
_cell.angle_alpha   90.00
_cell.angle_beta   90.00
_cell.angle_gamma   90.00
#
_symmetry.space_group_name_H-M   'P 1'
#
loop_
_entity.id
_entity.type
_entity.pdbx_description
1 polymer ?
#
loop_
_entity_poly.entity_id
_entity_poly.type
_entity_poly.pdbx_seq_one_letter_code
_entity_poly.pdbx_strand_id
1 'polypeptide(L)'
;GAAPSGATRAHGSPERPGSCLVPLYSRGVSDSRSPLALVLTTRSGPGVLHAVTGIIASHRGDITSVSIMEHGADVTRLMLEVETADASALLADLDTSDVVRAIERVASFQHVFGKRVIIMGGGAQVGQVAIGAISEADRHNIRGEKISVDTIPLVGEQPLAEAVRAVVRLPRARVLVLAGALMGGEIEQAVREVRAGGLIVISLNMAGSVPEASDLVVTDPVQAGVMAVMAIAETARFSIDRLKKREF
;
A
#
# COMPACT_ATOMS: atom_id res chain seq x y z
N GLY A 1 -19.29 -63.77 -27.13
CA GLY A 1 -18.02 -63.69 -26.45
C GLY A 1 -17.86 -62.33 -25.77
N ALA A 2 -17.65 -62.38 -24.48
CA ALA A 2 -17.64 -61.28 -23.54
C ALA A 2 -16.51 -60.24 -23.77
N ALA A 3 -16.83 -58.99 -23.52
CA ALA A 3 -15.84 -57.89 -23.33
C ALA A 3 -15.20 -57.98 -21.92
N PRO A 4 -14.03 -57.36 -21.74
CA PRO A 4 -13.82 -56.68 -20.45
C PRO A 4 -13.46 -55.21 -20.60
N SER A 5 -13.99 -54.49 -19.64
CA SER A 5 -13.80 -53.07 -19.33
C SER A 5 -12.35 -52.72 -19.02
N GLY A 6 -11.86 -51.65 -19.65
CA GLY A 6 -10.62 -50.97 -19.34
C GLY A 6 -10.87 -49.72 -18.51
N ALA A 7 -10.48 -49.73 -17.25
CA ALA A 7 -10.56 -48.58 -16.37
C ALA A 7 -9.43 -47.60 -16.70
N THR A 8 -9.80 -46.38 -17.10
CA THR A 8 -8.88 -45.26 -17.32
C THR A 8 -8.58 -44.61 -15.97
N ARG A 9 -7.34 -44.74 -15.50
CA ARG A 9 -6.83 -44.01 -14.33
C ARG A 9 -6.70 -42.53 -14.70
N ALA A 10 -7.45 -41.69 -14.00
CA ALA A 10 -7.25 -40.26 -13.97
C ALA A 10 -5.96 -39.94 -13.22
N HIS A 11 -4.99 -39.33 -13.92
CA HIS A 11 -3.83 -38.70 -13.31
C HIS A 11 -4.30 -37.38 -12.68
N GLY A 12 -4.42 -37.37 -11.35
CA GLY A 12 -4.53 -36.16 -10.58
C GLY A 12 -3.22 -35.37 -10.64
N SER A 13 -3.26 -34.19 -11.21
CA SER A 13 -2.16 -33.22 -11.11
C SER A 13 -2.05 -32.75 -9.65
N PRO A 14 -0.85 -32.59 -9.09
CA PRO A 14 -0.68 -32.06 -7.75
C PRO A 14 -1.12 -30.58 -7.72
N GLU A 15 -2.11 -30.29 -6.88
CA GLU A 15 -2.49 -28.93 -6.54
C GLU A 15 -1.28 -28.21 -5.92
N ARG A 16 -0.85 -27.13 -6.52
CA ARG A 16 0.14 -26.23 -5.93
C ARG A 16 -0.47 -25.58 -4.68
N PRO A 17 0.26 -25.49 -3.57
CA PRO A 17 -0.25 -24.78 -2.39
C PRO A 17 -0.51 -23.33 -2.80
N GLY A 18 -1.76 -22.89 -2.65
CA GLY A 18 -2.20 -21.53 -2.92
C GLY A 18 -1.34 -20.55 -2.13
N SER A 19 -0.79 -19.56 -2.82
CA SER A 19 -0.15 -18.42 -2.18
C SER A 19 -1.20 -17.77 -1.27
N CYS A 20 -0.96 -17.84 0.02
CA CYS A 20 -1.77 -17.16 1.03
C CYS A 20 -1.47 -15.67 0.96
N LEU A 21 -2.07 -14.99 -0.02
CA LEU A 21 -2.14 -13.54 -0.03
C LEU A 21 -3.20 -13.16 1.00
N VAL A 22 -2.74 -12.84 2.20
CA VAL A 22 -3.58 -12.23 3.23
C VAL A 22 -4.08 -10.90 2.65
N PRO A 23 -5.41 -10.64 2.59
CA PRO A 23 -5.93 -9.36 2.14
C PRO A 23 -5.35 -8.26 3.03
N LEU A 24 -4.61 -7.33 2.45
CA LEU A 24 -3.94 -6.24 3.15
C LEU A 24 -4.91 -5.27 3.86
N TYR A 25 -6.23 -5.48 3.75
CA TYR A 25 -7.26 -4.58 4.25
C TYR A 25 -8.51 -5.30 4.77
N SER A 26 -8.37 -6.20 5.75
CA SER A 26 -9.52 -6.56 6.56
C SER A 26 -9.77 -5.48 7.60
N ARG A 27 -10.90 -4.78 7.52
CA ARG A 27 -11.40 -3.99 8.66
C ARG A 27 -11.73 -4.95 9.79
N GLY A 28 -10.77 -5.13 10.70
CA GLY A 28 -10.96 -5.85 11.95
C GLY A 28 -11.76 -4.99 12.94
N VAL A 29 -12.69 -5.64 13.61
CA VAL A 29 -13.35 -5.36 14.86
C VAL A 29 -12.64 -4.27 15.70
N SER A 30 -13.39 -3.31 16.23
CA SER A 30 -12.95 -2.29 17.19
C SER A 30 -12.40 -2.92 18.46
N ASP A 31 -11.14 -3.28 18.44
CA ASP A 31 -10.36 -3.53 19.65
C ASP A 31 -9.98 -2.16 20.23
N SER A 32 -10.07 -1.98 21.53
CA SER A 32 -9.82 -0.72 22.26
C SER A 32 -8.35 -0.24 22.22
N ARG A 33 -7.59 -0.68 21.22
CA ARG A 33 -6.19 -0.31 21.02
C ARG A 33 -6.08 1.06 20.38
N SER A 34 -5.22 1.88 20.94
CA SER A 34 -4.92 3.22 20.39
C SER A 34 -3.64 3.18 19.57
N PRO A 35 -3.62 3.85 18.42
CA PRO A 35 -2.39 3.96 17.65
C PRO A 35 -1.38 4.84 18.36
N LEU A 36 -0.16 4.35 18.50
CA LEU A 36 0.99 5.02 19.09
C LEU A 36 2.13 5.04 18.07
N ALA A 37 2.62 6.23 17.72
CA ALA A 37 3.78 6.35 16.87
C ALA A 37 4.97 6.94 17.65
N LEU A 38 6.12 6.30 17.52
CA LEU A 38 7.33 6.56 18.29
C LEU A 38 8.53 6.69 17.37
N VAL A 39 9.42 7.63 17.70
CA VAL A 39 10.80 7.61 17.23
C VAL A 39 11.67 7.23 18.42
N LEU A 40 12.32 6.07 18.32
CA LEU A 40 13.26 5.59 19.33
C LEU A 40 14.68 5.87 18.87
N THR A 41 15.45 6.53 19.71
CA THR A 41 16.89 6.60 19.57
C THR A 41 17.50 5.48 20.41
N THR A 42 18.16 4.54 19.76
CA THR A 42 18.72 3.35 20.40
C THR A 42 20.23 3.30 20.23
N ARG A 43 20.94 2.50 21.02
CA ARG A 43 22.30 2.09 20.65
C ARG A 43 22.27 1.31 19.34
N SER A 44 23.38 1.31 18.58
CA SER A 44 23.51 0.45 17.41
C SER A 44 24.05 -0.91 17.80
N GLY A 45 23.64 -1.95 17.09
CA GLY A 45 24.18 -3.30 17.21
C GLY A 45 23.16 -4.42 17.04
N PRO A 46 23.65 -5.64 16.91
CA PRO A 46 22.79 -6.84 16.83
C PRO A 46 21.89 -6.97 18.05
N GLY A 47 20.64 -7.43 17.82
CA GLY A 47 19.69 -7.71 18.90
C GLY A 47 18.89 -6.49 19.41
N VAL A 48 19.25 -5.25 19.03
CA VAL A 48 18.52 -4.05 19.48
C VAL A 48 17.05 -4.07 19.06
N LEU A 49 16.78 -4.36 17.79
CA LEU A 49 15.40 -4.45 17.31
C LEU A 49 14.64 -5.57 18.00
N HIS A 50 15.29 -6.71 18.26
CA HIS A 50 14.70 -7.82 19.02
C HIS A 50 14.31 -7.40 20.44
N ALA A 51 15.18 -6.67 21.14
CA ALA A 51 14.88 -6.17 22.49
C ALA A 51 13.68 -5.22 22.48
N VAL A 52 13.65 -4.25 21.58
CA VAL A 52 12.52 -3.31 21.43
C VAL A 52 11.22 -4.03 21.08
N THR A 53 11.23 -4.91 20.10
CA THR A 53 10.02 -5.66 19.70
C THR A 53 9.58 -6.65 20.77
N GLY A 54 10.50 -7.21 21.56
CA GLY A 54 10.21 -8.04 22.71
C GLY A 54 9.43 -7.31 23.80
N ILE A 55 9.82 -6.06 24.12
CA ILE A 55 9.08 -5.20 25.04
C ILE A 55 7.68 -4.91 24.50
N ILE A 56 7.57 -4.51 23.22
CA ILE A 56 6.27 -4.27 22.60
C ILE A 56 5.36 -5.50 22.67
N ALA A 57 5.91 -6.68 22.39
CA ALA A 57 5.17 -7.93 22.43
C ALA A 57 4.71 -8.30 23.87
N SER A 58 5.51 -8.03 24.92
CA SER A 58 5.11 -8.26 26.31
C SER A 58 3.89 -7.44 26.72
N HIS A 59 3.72 -6.24 26.14
CA HIS A 59 2.55 -5.39 26.28
C HIS A 59 1.41 -5.72 25.30
N ARG A 60 1.49 -6.84 24.56
CA ARG A 60 0.54 -7.24 23.51
C ARG A 60 0.34 -6.16 22.46
N GLY A 61 1.39 -5.34 22.23
CA GLY A 61 1.41 -4.34 21.17
C GLY A 61 1.52 -5.00 19.81
N ASP A 62 0.71 -4.53 18.85
CA ASP A 62 0.78 -4.93 17.45
C ASP A 62 1.54 -3.89 16.66
N ILE A 63 2.65 -4.28 16.03
CA ILE A 63 3.49 -3.38 15.26
C ILE A 63 2.93 -3.29 13.85
N THR A 64 2.32 -2.15 13.52
CA THR A 64 1.75 -1.89 12.20
C THR A 64 2.75 -1.31 11.20
N SER A 65 3.83 -0.68 11.70
CA SER A 65 4.92 -0.16 10.87
C SER A 65 6.22 -0.12 11.64
N VAL A 66 7.33 -0.43 10.98
CA VAL A 66 8.69 -0.25 11.50
C VAL A 66 9.62 0.23 10.39
N SER A 67 10.43 1.24 10.69
CA SER A 67 11.42 1.78 9.76
C SER A 67 12.70 2.17 10.51
N ILE A 68 13.83 1.85 9.93
CA ILE A 68 15.14 2.37 10.37
C ILE A 68 15.36 3.68 9.64
N MET A 69 15.22 4.79 10.35
CA MET A 69 15.39 6.13 9.77
C MET A 69 16.86 6.51 9.57
N GLU A 70 17.67 6.08 10.53
CA GLU A 70 19.11 6.36 10.54
C GLU A 70 19.85 5.20 11.21
N HIS A 71 20.94 4.77 10.61
CA HIS A 71 21.80 3.73 11.16
C HIS A 71 23.25 4.21 11.17
N GLY A 72 23.72 4.62 12.34
CA GLY A 72 25.10 5.01 12.58
C GLY A 72 25.88 3.96 13.36
N ALA A 73 27.18 4.22 13.60
CA ALA A 73 28.03 3.30 14.34
C ALA A 73 27.57 3.12 15.80
N ASP A 74 27.15 4.21 16.45
CA ASP A 74 26.81 4.21 17.89
C ASP A 74 25.30 4.33 18.14
N VAL A 75 24.56 4.88 17.20
CA VAL A 75 23.14 5.23 17.36
C VAL A 75 22.35 4.81 16.14
N THR A 76 21.18 4.21 16.40
CA THR A 76 20.17 3.92 15.40
C THR A 76 18.87 4.62 15.77
N ARG A 77 18.21 5.26 14.81
CA ARG A 77 16.87 5.83 14.98
C ARG A 77 15.84 4.95 14.31
N LEU A 78 14.88 4.50 15.10
CA LEU A 78 13.78 3.62 14.66
C LEU A 78 12.48 4.40 14.72
N MET A 79 11.70 4.37 13.67
CA MET A 79 10.30 4.78 13.70
C MET A 79 9.42 3.53 13.81
N LEU A 80 8.50 3.54 14.77
CA LEU A 80 7.56 2.46 15.00
C LEU A 80 6.14 3.02 15.09
N GLU A 81 5.19 2.33 14.47
CA GLU A 81 3.77 2.53 14.72
C GLU A 81 3.22 1.26 15.35
N VAL A 82 2.59 1.40 16.52
CA VAL A 82 2.14 0.28 17.37
C VAL A 82 0.70 0.51 17.78
N GLU A 83 -0.13 -0.50 17.69
CA GLU A 83 -1.45 -0.51 18.32
C GLU A 83 -1.36 -1.20 19.68
N THR A 84 -1.69 -0.49 20.75
CA THR A 84 -1.60 -1.01 22.12
C THR A 84 -2.80 -0.55 22.97
N ALA A 85 -3.16 -1.37 23.93
CA ALA A 85 -4.19 -1.03 24.92
C ALA A 85 -3.65 -0.12 26.03
N ASP A 86 -2.35 -0.21 26.36
CA ASP A 86 -1.70 0.59 27.40
C ASP A 86 -0.38 1.19 26.89
N ALA A 87 -0.50 2.37 26.30
CA ALA A 87 0.63 3.12 25.80
C ALA A 87 1.57 3.60 26.94
N SER A 88 1.01 3.86 28.15
CA SER A 88 1.80 4.40 29.25
C SER A 88 2.75 3.37 29.85
N ALA A 89 2.25 2.16 30.07
CA ALA A 89 3.06 1.05 30.56
C ALA A 89 4.13 0.66 29.53
N LEU A 90 3.79 0.59 28.24
CA LEU A 90 4.74 0.32 27.18
C LEU A 90 5.87 1.35 27.13
N LEU A 91 5.55 2.65 27.24
CA LEU A 91 6.55 3.70 27.22
C LEU A 91 7.47 3.65 28.43
N ALA A 92 6.95 3.34 29.62
CA ALA A 92 7.76 3.19 30.83
C ALA A 92 8.78 2.06 30.71
N ASP A 93 8.37 0.91 30.18
CA ASP A 93 9.28 -0.23 30.01
C ASP A 93 10.30 0.02 28.88
N LEU A 94 9.92 0.71 27.83
CA LEU A 94 10.88 1.12 26.79
C LEU A 94 11.92 2.10 27.33
N ASP A 95 11.51 3.06 28.20
CA ASP A 95 12.41 4.05 28.80
C ASP A 95 13.42 3.42 29.78
N THR A 96 13.07 2.33 30.43
CA THR A 96 13.95 1.59 31.33
C THR A 96 14.89 0.61 30.62
N SER A 97 14.71 0.42 29.31
CA SER A 97 15.51 -0.52 28.52
C SER A 97 16.94 0.00 28.30
N ASP A 98 17.92 -0.87 28.47
CA ASP A 98 19.35 -0.58 28.26
C ASP A 98 19.70 -0.27 26.80
N VAL A 99 18.84 -0.64 25.85
CA VAL A 99 19.04 -0.38 24.42
C VAL A 99 18.45 0.94 23.95
N VAL A 100 17.50 1.52 24.69
CA VAL A 100 16.82 2.78 24.35
C VAL A 100 17.51 3.93 25.04
N ARG A 101 17.83 4.97 24.29
CA ARG A 101 18.46 6.21 24.81
C ARG A 101 17.49 7.37 24.92
N ALA A 102 16.52 7.42 24.00
CA ALA A 102 15.48 8.44 24.01
C ALA A 102 14.23 7.95 23.28
N ILE A 103 13.08 8.44 23.72
CA ILE A 103 11.76 8.17 23.15
C ILE A 103 11.11 9.50 22.79
N GLU A 104 10.68 9.63 21.55
CA GLU A 104 9.88 10.75 21.07
C GLU A 104 8.53 10.23 20.58
N ARG A 105 7.43 10.76 21.11
CA ARG A 105 6.09 10.49 20.58
C ARG A 105 5.83 11.41 19.39
N VAL A 106 5.45 10.83 18.27
CA VAL A 106 5.20 11.57 17.04
C VAL A 106 3.80 11.23 16.52
N ALA A 107 3.32 12.03 15.57
CA ALA A 107 2.11 11.67 14.85
C ALA A 107 2.42 10.55 13.83
N SER A 108 1.51 9.57 13.69
CA SER A 108 1.67 8.51 12.69
C SER A 108 1.66 9.06 11.27
N PHE A 109 2.32 8.38 10.35
CA PHE A 109 2.28 8.79 8.93
C PHE A 109 0.87 8.75 8.35
N GLN A 110 0.03 7.83 8.83
CA GLN A 110 -1.39 7.80 8.46
C GLN A 110 -2.12 9.06 8.93
N HIS A 111 -1.84 9.57 10.12
CA HIS A 111 -2.45 10.78 10.65
C HIS A 111 -1.96 12.05 9.91
N VAL A 112 -0.67 12.12 9.58
CA VAL A 112 -0.07 13.31 8.95
C VAL A 112 -0.38 13.37 7.46
N PHE A 113 -0.17 12.26 6.74
CA PHE A 113 -0.21 12.22 5.27
C PHE A 113 -1.42 11.47 4.72
N GLY A 114 -2.14 10.72 5.54
CA GLY A 114 -3.35 9.98 5.19
C GLY A 114 -3.15 8.91 4.12
N LYS A 115 -4.15 8.71 3.28
CA LYS A 115 -4.11 7.80 2.13
C LYS A 115 -3.21 8.35 1.04
N ARG A 116 -2.67 7.46 0.21
CA ARG A 116 -1.65 7.80 -0.78
C ARG A 116 -2.10 7.39 -2.18
N VAL A 117 -2.13 8.36 -3.09
CA VAL A 117 -2.29 8.16 -4.53
C VAL A 117 -0.90 8.05 -5.14
N ILE A 118 -0.65 7.00 -5.90
CA ILE A 118 0.60 6.83 -6.67
C ILE A 118 0.27 7.05 -8.14
N ILE A 119 1.00 7.95 -8.80
CA ILE A 119 0.89 8.19 -10.24
C ILE A 119 2.19 7.77 -10.89
N MET A 120 2.12 6.85 -11.85
CA MET A 120 3.29 6.23 -12.44
C MET A 120 3.19 6.21 -13.96
N GLY A 121 4.30 6.42 -14.63
CA GLY A 121 4.37 6.35 -16.09
C GLY A 121 5.28 7.39 -16.70
N GLY A 122 5.08 7.72 -17.97
CA GLY A 122 5.96 8.59 -18.74
C GLY A 122 5.30 9.86 -19.26
N GLY A 123 6.18 10.83 -19.57
CA GLY A 123 5.81 12.05 -20.27
C GLY A 123 4.95 13.04 -19.46
N ALA A 124 4.34 13.98 -20.19
CA ALA A 124 3.54 15.06 -19.61
C ALA A 124 2.23 14.56 -18.96
N GLN A 125 1.77 13.37 -19.32
CA GLN A 125 0.51 12.81 -18.79
C GLN A 125 0.57 12.57 -17.28
N VAL A 126 1.72 12.17 -16.73
CA VAL A 126 1.92 12.04 -15.28
C VAL A 126 1.68 13.38 -14.57
N GLY A 127 2.22 14.48 -15.12
CA GLY A 127 2.01 15.82 -14.59
C GLY A 127 0.54 16.26 -14.67
N GLN A 128 -0.16 15.95 -15.76
CA GLN A 128 -1.58 16.28 -15.91
C GLN A 128 -2.47 15.50 -14.95
N VAL A 129 -2.21 14.21 -14.76
CA VAL A 129 -2.90 13.39 -13.74
C VAL A 129 -2.63 13.96 -12.34
N ALA A 130 -1.39 14.36 -12.06
CA ALA A 130 -1.03 14.95 -10.77
C ALA A 130 -1.79 16.26 -10.49
N ILE A 131 -1.98 17.13 -11.49
CA ILE A 131 -2.78 18.35 -11.35
C ILE A 131 -4.20 18.02 -10.88
N GLY A 132 -4.85 17.06 -11.52
CA GLY A 132 -6.20 16.63 -11.14
C GLY A 132 -6.25 16.04 -9.73
N ALA A 133 -5.30 15.16 -9.42
CA ALA A 133 -5.22 14.50 -8.12
C ALA A 133 -4.95 15.50 -6.98
N ILE A 134 -4.01 16.43 -7.16
CA ILE A 134 -3.69 17.45 -6.16
C ILE A 134 -4.88 18.37 -5.92
N SER A 135 -5.53 18.85 -6.99
CA SER A 135 -6.69 19.73 -6.87
C SER A 135 -7.86 19.08 -6.13
N GLU A 136 -8.09 17.79 -6.35
CA GLU A 136 -9.16 17.07 -5.64
C GLU A 136 -8.75 16.69 -4.22
N ALA A 137 -7.50 16.25 -4.02
CA ALA A 137 -6.97 15.97 -2.68
C ALA A 137 -7.05 17.19 -1.77
N ASP A 138 -6.77 18.39 -2.28
CA ASP A 138 -6.87 19.64 -1.52
C ASP A 138 -8.30 19.88 -1.01
N ARG A 139 -9.33 19.63 -1.82
CA ARG A 139 -10.73 19.75 -1.40
C ARG A 139 -11.09 18.83 -0.24
N HIS A 140 -10.56 17.61 -0.25
CA HIS A 140 -10.78 16.63 0.82
C HIS A 140 -9.95 16.96 2.05
N ASN A 141 -8.72 17.43 1.88
CA ASN A 141 -7.84 17.85 2.97
C ASN A 141 -8.41 19.04 3.75
N ILE A 142 -9.02 20.02 3.06
CA ILE A 142 -9.75 21.12 3.70
C ILE A 142 -10.92 20.61 4.57
N ARG A 143 -11.51 19.49 4.21
CA ARG A 143 -12.59 18.84 4.97
C ARG A 143 -12.09 17.93 6.11
N GLY A 144 -10.78 17.91 6.36
CA GLY A 144 -10.15 17.14 7.44
C GLY A 144 -9.68 15.73 7.06
N GLU A 145 -9.94 15.27 5.84
CA GLU A 145 -9.36 14.03 5.32
C GLU A 145 -7.93 14.29 4.84
N LYS A 146 -7.03 13.32 5.04
CA LYS A 146 -5.64 13.44 4.56
C LYS A 146 -5.43 12.53 3.36
N ILE A 147 -5.03 13.13 2.23
CA ILE A 147 -4.68 12.42 0.99
C ILE A 147 -3.41 13.04 0.43
N SER A 148 -2.39 12.21 0.22
CA SER A 148 -1.13 12.60 -0.39
C SER A 148 -1.01 12.04 -1.80
N VAL A 149 -0.28 12.74 -2.67
CA VAL A 149 -0.09 12.38 -4.07
C VAL A 149 1.41 12.29 -4.37
N ASP A 150 1.83 11.15 -4.90
CA ASP A 150 3.19 10.94 -5.36
C ASP A 150 3.24 10.65 -6.85
N THR A 151 4.26 11.18 -7.50
CA THR A 151 4.54 10.95 -8.91
C THR A 151 5.84 10.21 -9.09
N ILE A 152 5.81 9.15 -9.89
CA ILE A 152 6.98 8.32 -10.22
C ILE A 152 7.12 8.31 -11.74
N PRO A 153 7.87 9.26 -12.33
CA PRO A 153 8.14 9.24 -13.76
C PRO A 153 9.05 8.06 -14.10
N LEU A 154 8.52 7.13 -14.88
CA LEU A 154 9.21 5.89 -15.24
C LEU A 154 8.73 5.40 -16.60
N VAL A 155 9.64 4.91 -17.42
CA VAL A 155 9.36 4.37 -18.74
C VAL A 155 10.04 3.02 -18.94
N GLY A 156 9.50 2.23 -19.86
CA GLY A 156 9.99 0.89 -20.15
C GLY A 156 9.16 -0.20 -19.48
N GLU A 157 8.95 -1.30 -20.18
CA GLU A 157 8.04 -2.37 -19.74
C GLU A 157 8.51 -3.02 -18.44
N GLN A 158 9.74 -3.49 -18.38
CA GLN A 158 10.29 -4.19 -17.22
C GLN A 158 10.37 -3.27 -15.98
N PRO A 159 10.97 -2.06 -16.05
CA PRO A 159 11.00 -1.15 -14.91
C PRO A 159 9.60 -0.78 -14.39
N LEU A 160 8.64 -0.55 -15.29
CA LEU A 160 7.26 -0.26 -14.90
C LEU A 160 6.59 -1.46 -14.23
N ALA A 161 6.73 -2.66 -14.77
CA ALA A 161 6.17 -3.87 -14.17
C ALA A 161 6.73 -4.12 -12.76
N GLU A 162 8.04 -3.98 -12.58
CA GLU A 162 8.68 -4.08 -11.27
C GLU A 162 8.17 -3.01 -10.29
N ALA A 163 8.06 -1.78 -10.76
CA ALA A 163 7.55 -0.68 -9.95
C ALA A 163 6.08 -0.87 -9.57
N VAL A 164 5.22 -1.33 -10.49
CA VAL A 164 3.81 -1.67 -10.21
C VAL A 164 3.73 -2.72 -9.11
N ARG A 165 4.49 -3.82 -9.22
CA ARG A 165 4.55 -4.86 -8.17
C ARG A 165 5.05 -4.33 -6.83
N ALA A 166 5.91 -3.29 -6.86
CA ALA A 166 6.45 -2.68 -5.66
C ALA A 166 5.46 -1.78 -4.91
N VAL A 167 4.44 -1.23 -5.60
CA VAL A 167 3.49 -0.27 -5.00
C VAL A 167 2.78 -0.82 -3.78
N VAL A 168 2.44 -2.11 -3.76
CA VAL A 168 1.77 -2.74 -2.61
C VAL A 168 2.64 -2.75 -1.34
N ARG A 169 3.95 -2.55 -1.46
CA ARG A 169 4.88 -2.42 -0.33
C ARG A 169 5.02 -0.97 0.16
N LEU A 170 4.49 -0.01 -0.59
CA LEU A 170 4.50 1.40 -0.16
C LEU A 170 3.41 1.61 0.91
N PRO A 171 3.81 2.09 2.09
CA PRO A 171 2.82 2.32 3.14
C PRO A 171 1.77 3.34 2.68
N ARG A 172 0.53 3.09 3.07
CA ARG A 172 -0.63 3.96 2.82
C ARG A 172 -1.07 4.06 1.34
N ALA A 173 -0.42 3.42 0.37
CA ALA A 173 -0.86 3.39 -1.03
C ALA A 173 -2.24 2.73 -1.13
N ARG A 174 -3.20 3.40 -1.77
CA ARG A 174 -4.59 2.95 -1.93
C ARG A 174 -5.00 2.85 -3.39
N VAL A 175 -4.40 3.66 -4.23
CA VAL A 175 -4.69 3.70 -5.67
C VAL A 175 -3.41 3.96 -6.44
N LEU A 176 -3.28 3.27 -7.55
CA LEU A 176 -2.25 3.48 -8.57
C LEU A 176 -2.92 4.04 -9.83
N VAL A 177 -2.36 5.10 -10.39
CA VAL A 177 -2.73 5.62 -11.71
C VAL A 177 -1.60 5.38 -12.68
N LEU A 178 -1.88 4.66 -13.75
CA LEU A 178 -0.94 4.44 -14.85
C LEU A 178 -1.19 5.44 -15.98
N ALA A 179 -0.20 6.28 -16.23
CA ALA A 179 -0.25 7.40 -17.18
C ALA A 179 0.79 7.22 -18.27
N GLY A 180 0.35 7.05 -19.51
CA GLY A 180 1.21 6.84 -20.67
C GLY A 180 0.41 6.64 -21.94
N ALA A 181 1.12 6.48 -23.06
CA ALA A 181 0.52 6.28 -24.37
C ALA A 181 0.37 4.81 -24.78
N LEU A 182 1.22 3.93 -24.23
CA LEU A 182 1.26 2.50 -24.55
C LEU A 182 1.78 1.72 -23.36
N MET A 183 0.99 0.78 -22.85
CA MET A 183 1.41 -0.17 -21.80
C MET A 183 0.71 -1.52 -22.01
N GLY A 184 1.48 -2.62 -21.85
CA GLY A 184 0.99 -3.98 -21.98
C GLY A 184 2.00 -5.00 -21.47
N GLY A 185 1.86 -6.26 -21.85
CA GLY A 185 2.80 -7.33 -21.53
C GLY A 185 2.97 -7.53 -20.02
N GLU A 186 4.20 -7.46 -19.54
CA GLU A 186 4.54 -7.65 -18.12
C GLU A 186 3.86 -6.61 -17.20
N ILE A 187 3.59 -5.40 -17.71
CA ILE A 187 2.88 -4.38 -16.92
C ILE A 187 1.44 -4.81 -16.67
N GLU A 188 0.76 -5.38 -17.66
CA GLU A 188 -0.60 -5.91 -17.50
C GLU A 188 -0.65 -7.00 -16.43
N GLN A 189 0.29 -7.94 -16.48
CA GLN A 189 0.38 -9.00 -15.48
C GLN A 189 0.58 -8.44 -14.07
N ALA A 190 1.51 -7.49 -13.92
CA ALA A 190 1.75 -6.80 -12.65
C ALA A 190 0.49 -6.08 -12.14
N VAL A 191 -0.28 -5.44 -13.02
CA VAL A 191 -1.57 -4.81 -12.66
C VAL A 191 -2.56 -5.83 -12.13
N ARG A 192 -2.72 -6.99 -12.78
CA ARG A 192 -3.61 -8.06 -12.29
C ARG A 192 -3.19 -8.58 -10.92
N GLU A 193 -1.88 -8.74 -10.70
CA GLU A 193 -1.32 -9.20 -9.42
C GLU A 193 -1.63 -8.21 -8.27
N VAL A 194 -1.38 -6.92 -8.46
CA VAL A 194 -1.59 -5.93 -7.40
C VAL A 194 -3.07 -5.65 -7.13
N ARG A 195 -3.93 -5.75 -8.16
CA ARG A 195 -5.39 -5.68 -8.00
C ARG A 195 -5.94 -6.86 -7.20
N ALA A 196 -5.43 -8.06 -7.43
CA ALA A 196 -5.78 -9.22 -6.62
C ALA A 196 -5.42 -9.03 -5.13
N GLY A 197 -4.38 -8.22 -4.84
CA GLY A 197 -4.01 -7.77 -3.49
C GLY A 197 -4.86 -6.62 -2.93
N GLY A 198 -5.85 -6.11 -3.67
CA GLY A 198 -6.78 -5.08 -3.22
C GLY A 198 -6.35 -3.63 -3.53
N LEU A 199 -5.28 -3.43 -4.31
CA LEU A 199 -4.92 -2.10 -4.80
C LEU A 199 -5.85 -1.69 -5.95
N ILE A 200 -6.44 -0.52 -5.87
CA ILE A 200 -7.20 0.06 -6.98
C ILE A 200 -6.23 0.52 -8.07
N VAL A 201 -6.47 0.13 -9.32
CA VAL A 201 -5.67 0.57 -10.46
C VAL A 201 -6.54 1.30 -11.47
N ILE A 202 -6.16 2.52 -11.78
CA ILE A 202 -6.75 3.36 -12.82
C ILE A 202 -5.72 3.52 -13.93
N SER A 203 -6.10 3.37 -15.17
CA SER A 203 -5.25 3.67 -16.32
C SER A 203 -5.82 4.79 -17.17
N LEU A 204 -4.95 5.51 -17.85
CA LEU A 204 -5.40 6.30 -18.99
C LEU A 204 -5.88 5.36 -20.11
N ASN A 205 -6.77 5.87 -20.97
CA ASN A 205 -7.16 5.19 -22.20
C ASN A 205 -5.98 5.23 -23.19
N MET A 206 -5.15 4.20 -23.13
CA MET A 206 -3.90 4.07 -23.87
C MET A 206 -3.88 2.82 -24.72
N ALA A 207 -2.98 2.76 -25.69
CA ALA A 207 -2.73 1.54 -26.46
C ALA A 207 -2.13 0.44 -25.57
N GLY A 208 -2.39 -0.83 -25.93
CA GLY A 208 -1.93 -2.01 -25.19
C GLY A 208 -3.00 -2.61 -24.31
N SER A 209 -2.62 -3.56 -23.47
CA SER A 209 -3.55 -4.40 -22.70
C SER A 209 -3.77 -3.96 -21.25
N VAL A 210 -3.04 -2.97 -20.77
CA VAL A 210 -3.21 -2.43 -19.40
C VAL A 210 -4.60 -1.87 -19.13
N PRO A 211 -5.28 -1.16 -20.07
CA PRO A 211 -6.66 -0.70 -19.84
C PRO A 211 -7.62 -1.82 -19.51
N GLU A 212 -7.53 -2.97 -20.17
CA GLU A 212 -8.38 -4.12 -19.89
C GLU A 212 -8.13 -4.73 -18.50
N ALA A 213 -6.92 -4.63 -18.00
CA ALA A 213 -6.54 -5.13 -16.69
C ALA A 213 -6.87 -4.16 -15.53
N SER A 214 -7.16 -2.89 -15.80
CA SER A 214 -7.40 -1.85 -14.79
C SER A 214 -8.83 -1.88 -14.23
N ASP A 215 -9.07 -1.29 -13.06
CA ASP A 215 -10.42 -1.13 -12.47
C ASP A 215 -11.21 -0.04 -13.18
N LEU A 216 -10.52 0.99 -13.64
CA LEU A 216 -11.11 2.13 -14.32
C LEU A 216 -10.18 2.62 -15.43
N VAL A 217 -10.76 2.99 -16.57
CA VAL A 217 -10.06 3.59 -17.71
C VAL A 217 -10.59 5.01 -17.92
N VAL A 218 -9.71 6.00 -17.98
CA VAL A 218 -10.08 7.40 -18.11
C VAL A 218 -9.34 8.04 -19.27
N THR A 219 -10.05 8.74 -20.14
CA THR A 219 -9.46 9.35 -21.33
C THR A 219 -8.74 10.66 -21.01
N ASP A 220 -9.34 11.49 -20.17
CA ASP A 220 -8.72 12.75 -19.75
C ASP A 220 -7.79 12.55 -18.56
N PRO A 221 -6.50 12.92 -18.66
CA PRO A 221 -5.55 12.68 -17.56
C PRO A 221 -5.85 13.49 -16.29
N VAL A 222 -6.39 14.71 -16.41
CA VAL A 222 -6.77 15.51 -15.23
C VAL A 222 -7.95 14.84 -14.53
N GLN A 223 -8.93 14.37 -15.30
CA GLN A 223 -10.07 13.63 -14.75
C GLN A 223 -9.64 12.32 -14.08
N ALA A 224 -8.65 11.62 -14.63
CA ALA A 224 -8.10 10.40 -14.02
C ALA A 224 -7.55 10.68 -12.61
N GLY A 225 -6.84 11.80 -12.44
CA GLY A 225 -6.35 12.24 -11.14
C GLY A 225 -7.47 12.54 -10.15
N VAL A 226 -8.49 13.27 -10.58
CA VAL A 226 -9.69 13.56 -9.77
C VAL A 226 -10.39 12.27 -9.35
N MET A 227 -10.63 11.34 -10.28
CA MET A 227 -11.31 10.08 -10.00
C MET A 227 -10.49 9.17 -9.09
N ALA A 228 -9.16 9.21 -9.17
CA ALA A 228 -8.29 8.46 -8.26
C ALA A 228 -8.46 8.89 -6.80
N VAL A 229 -8.48 10.19 -6.55
CA VAL A 229 -8.73 10.73 -5.21
C VAL A 229 -10.14 10.39 -4.74
N MET A 230 -11.15 10.61 -5.58
CA MET A 230 -12.54 10.29 -5.24
C MET A 230 -12.76 8.81 -4.93
N ALA A 231 -12.02 7.91 -5.57
CA ALA A 231 -12.13 6.46 -5.36
C ALA A 231 -11.69 6.03 -3.95
N ILE A 232 -10.81 6.79 -3.31
CA ILE A 232 -10.26 6.46 -1.98
C ILE A 232 -10.73 7.42 -0.88
N ALA A 233 -11.34 8.54 -1.22
CA ALA A 233 -11.81 9.53 -0.26
C ALA A 233 -13.08 9.04 0.46
N GLU A 234 -13.10 9.10 1.78
CA GLU A 234 -14.25 8.69 2.61
C GLU A 234 -15.40 9.69 2.51
N THR A 235 -15.06 10.95 2.28
CA THR A 235 -16.05 12.03 2.12
C THR A 235 -16.62 12.11 0.71
N ALA A 236 -16.09 11.33 -0.25
CA ALA A 236 -16.63 11.26 -1.60
C ALA A 236 -17.85 10.32 -1.68
N ARG A 237 -18.79 10.64 -2.57
CA ARG A 237 -19.92 9.76 -2.89
C ARG A 237 -19.64 8.85 -4.10
N PHE A 238 -18.42 8.87 -4.61
CA PHE A 238 -17.99 8.10 -5.77
C PHE A 238 -17.56 6.70 -5.33
N SER A 239 -17.94 5.67 -6.12
CA SER A 239 -17.48 4.29 -5.93
C SER A 239 -17.33 3.64 -7.30
N ILE A 240 -16.16 3.09 -7.56
CA ILE A 240 -15.85 2.36 -8.81
C ILE A 240 -16.80 1.17 -8.98
N ASP A 241 -17.13 0.47 -7.90
CA ASP A 241 -18.02 -0.72 -7.93
C ASP A 241 -19.45 -0.41 -8.39
N ARG A 242 -19.87 0.86 -8.33
CA ARG A 242 -21.21 1.32 -8.76
C ARG A 242 -21.24 1.81 -10.19
N LEU A 243 -20.13 1.86 -10.87
CA LEU A 243 -20.07 2.34 -12.24
C LEU A 243 -20.64 1.29 -13.20
N LYS A 244 -21.51 1.74 -14.10
CA LYS A 244 -22.08 0.90 -15.17
C LYS A 244 -21.09 0.71 -16.33
N LYS A 245 -20.11 1.59 -16.46
CA LYS A 245 -19.06 1.56 -17.47
C LYS A 245 -17.72 1.72 -16.78
N ARG A 246 -16.67 1.17 -17.37
CA ARG A 246 -15.30 1.27 -16.89
C ARG A 246 -14.46 2.31 -17.64
N GLU A 247 -15.00 2.85 -18.73
CA GLU A 247 -14.34 3.82 -19.61
C GLU A 247 -15.04 5.17 -19.55
N PHE A 248 -14.24 6.24 -19.38
CA PHE A 248 -14.67 7.62 -19.23
C PHE A 248 -13.77 8.60 -19.97
#